data_eaee3866c4fe3decc8c4ceabb7266d2f
#
_entry.id   eaee3866c4fe3decc8c4ceabb7266d2f
#
_cell.length_a   1.000
_cell.length_b   1.000
_cell.length_c   1.000
_cell.angle_alpha   90.00
_cell.angle_beta   90.00
_cell.angle_gamma   90.00
#
_symmetry.space_group_name_H-M   'P 1'
#
loop_
_entity.id
_entity.type
_entity.pdbx_description
1 polymer ?
#
loop_
_entity_poly.entity_id
_entity_poly.type
_entity_poly.pdbx_seq_one_letter_code
_entity_poly.pdbx_strand_id
1 'polypeptide(L)'
;LLTSKVEEVTGNTKLYPTYYYGRTYLRGADMFAHKDRGACQNSLTMNLGQSHTFPFCIEKENGEYEEIDLQPGDAVIYRGCEWNHYRPVFEGDWYTQIFLHWVDGSPKNNEYRYENLGDPNVMKHRTVEVWGDLLKKLVIQKTTEGK
;
A
#
# COMPACT_ATOMS: atom_id res chain seq x y z
N LEU A 1 -5.78 -9.85 -9.65
CA LEU A 1 -6.87 -9.68 -8.67
C LEU A 1 -6.84 -8.28 -8.03
N LEU A 2 -5.73 -7.88 -7.38
CA LEU A 2 -5.65 -6.56 -6.73
C LEU A 2 -5.65 -5.40 -7.72
N THR A 3 -4.96 -5.51 -8.86
CA THR A 3 -4.96 -4.48 -9.90
C THR A 3 -6.38 -4.13 -10.35
N SER A 4 -7.21 -5.14 -10.66
CA SER A 4 -8.60 -4.93 -11.07
C SER A 4 -9.43 -4.23 -9.97
N LYS A 5 -9.14 -4.50 -8.70
CA LYS A 5 -9.83 -3.81 -7.59
C LYS A 5 -9.38 -2.36 -7.44
N VAL A 6 -8.10 -2.08 -7.66
CA VAL A 6 -7.59 -0.70 -7.66
C VAL A 6 -8.15 0.07 -8.87
N GLU A 7 -8.24 -0.54 -10.04
CA GLU A 7 -8.88 0.03 -11.23
C GLU A 7 -10.34 0.40 -10.95
N GLU A 8 -11.11 -0.50 -10.35
CA GLU A 8 -12.51 -0.25 -9.96
C GLU A 8 -12.65 0.94 -9.02
N VAL A 9 -11.84 0.99 -7.96
CA VAL A 9 -11.93 2.03 -6.93
C VAL A 9 -11.45 3.40 -7.44
N THR A 10 -10.39 3.42 -8.26
CA THR A 10 -9.79 4.67 -8.76
C THR A 10 -10.45 5.20 -10.03
N GLY A 11 -11.32 4.40 -10.68
CA GLY A 11 -11.90 4.73 -11.98
C GLY A 11 -10.92 4.64 -13.14
N ASN A 12 -9.71 4.12 -12.94
CA ASN A 12 -8.73 3.92 -14.00
C ASN A 12 -9.03 2.63 -14.75
N THR A 13 -8.90 2.65 -16.07
CA THR A 13 -9.24 1.49 -16.92
C THR A 13 -8.05 0.58 -17.21
N LYS A 14 -6.83 1.01 -16.91
CA LYS A 14 -5.62 0.23 -17.19
C LYS A 14 -4.47 0.71 -16.30
N LEU A 15 -4.19 -0.08 -15.26
CA LEU A 15 -3.10 0.17 -14.33
C LEU A 15 -1.97 -0.84 -14.53
N TYR A 16 -0.75 -0.36 -14.38
CA TYR A 16 0.47 -1.15 -14.42
C TYR A 16 1.13 -1.15 -13.07
N PRO A 17 1.43 -2.31 -12.48
CA PRO A 17 2.17 -2.37 -11.23
C PRO A 17 3.58 -1.80 -11.43
N THR A 18 4.09 -1.12 -10.41
CA THR A 18 5.44 -0.57 -10.39
C THR A 18 6.34 -1.38 -9.48
N TYR A 19 6.14 -1.26 -8.18
CA TYR A 19 6.87 -2.04 -7.18
C TYR A 19 6.01 -2.26 -5.94
N TYR A 20 6.50 -3.13 -5.06
CA TYR A 20 5.89 -3.41 -3.77
C TYR A 20 6.98 -3.68 -2.74
N TYR A 21 6.68 -3.45 -1.47
CA TYR A 21 7.53 -3.80 -0.35
C TYR A 21 6.74 -3.94 0.95
N GLY A 22 7.31 -4.69 1.90
CA GLY A 22 6.80 -4.78 3.26
C GLY A 22 7.67 -3.97 4.22
N ARG A 23 7.06 -3.43 5.27
CA ARG A 23 7.76 -2.71 6.31
C ARG A 23 7.16 -3.02 7.67
N THR A 24 8.04 -3.22 8.67
CA THR A 24 7.66 -3.26 10.08
C THR A 24 8.16 -1.98 10.75
N TYR A 25 7.23 -1.25 11.34
CA TYR A 25 7.51 -0.10 12.20
C TYR A 25 7.64 -0.57 13.64
N LEU A 26 8.60 -0.02 14.34
CA LEU A 26 8.82 -0.25 15.76
C LEU A 26 8.50 1.03 16.55
N ARG A 27 8.42 0.93 17.86
CA ARG A 27 8.17 2.06 18.75
C ARG A 27 9.08 3.24 18.42
N GLY A 28 8.51 4.43 18.34
CA GLY A 28 9.20 5.67 18.00
C GLY A 28 9.35 5.93 16.50
N ALA A 29 8.95 5.00 15.62
CA ALA A 29 8.92 5.26 14.20
C ALA A 29 7.82 6.26 13.85
N ASP A 30 8.08 7.11 12.86
CA ASP A 30 7.13 8.06 12.30
C ASP A 30 7.26 8.12 10.77
N MET A 31 6.38 8.87 10.14
CA MET A 31 6.47 9.20 8.74
C MET A 31 6.01 10.65 8.55
N PHE A 32 6.93 11.54 8.23
CA PHE A 32 6.60 12.95 7.98
C PHE A 32 5.61 13.11 6.84
N ALA A 33 4.84 14.21 6.89
CA ALA A 33 3.91 14.56 5.82
C ALA A 33 4.65 14.74 4.49
N HIS A 34 4.23 14.00 3.47
CA HIS A 34 4.85 14.01 2.14
C HIS A 34 3.87 13.55 1.06
N LYS A 35 4.25 13.80 -0.17
CA LYS A 35 3.69 13.14 -1.35
C LYS A 35 4.69 12.14 -1.88
N ASP A 36 4.19 11.05 -2.42
CA ASP A 36 5.02 10.01 -3.00
C ASP A 36 5.64 10.43 -4.34
N ARG A 37 6.66 9.69 -4.77
CA ARG A 37 7.26 9.83 -6.09
C ARG A 37 6.35 9.29 -7.21
N GLY A 38 6.64 9.62 -8.46
CA GLY A 38 5.81 9.33 -9.63
C GLY A 38 5.38 7.86 -9.80
N ALA A 39 6.21 6.91 -9.34
CA ALA A 39 5.90 5.47 -9.37
C ALA A 39 4.71 5.06 -8.47
N CYS A 40 4.28 5.93 -7.55
CA CYS A 40 3.23 5.69 -6.56
C CYS A 40 1.95 6.48 -6.90
N GLN A 41 1.62 6.61 -8.17
CA GLN A 41 0.44 7.37 -8.61
C GLN A 41 -0.84 6.87 -7.94
N ASN A 42 -1.03 5.56 -7.91
CA ASN A 42 -2.07 4.89 -7.15
C ASN A 42 -1.39 3.93 -6.18
N SER A 43 -1.65 4.10 -4.91
CA SER A 43 -1.03 3.33 -3.84
C SER A 43 -2.07 2.56 -3.04
N LEU A 44 -1.71 1.35 -2.62
CA LEU A 44 -2.45 0.58 -1.63
C LEU A 44 -1.51 0.28 -0.48
N THR A 45 -1.94 0.63 0.73
CA THR A 45 -1.28 0.15 1.96
C THR A 45 -2.23 -0.75 2.72
N MET A 46 -1.72 -1.92 3.15
CA MET A 46 -2.49 -2.93 3.88
C MET A 46 -1.80 -3.25 5.19
N ASN A 47 -2.55 -3.22 6.28
CA ASN A 47 -2.09 -3.69 7.58
C ASN A 47 -2.05 -5.22 7.60
N LEU A 48 -0.90 -5.80 7.92
CA LEU A 48 -0.70 -7.26 8.05
C LEU A 48 -0.75 -7.73 9.50
N GLY A 49 -0.52 -6.82 10.46
CA GLY A 49 -0.53 -7.11 11.87
C GLY A 49 0.01 -5.94 12.68
N GLN A 50 -0.40 -5.85 13.93
CA GLN A 50 -0.04 -4.74 14.81
C GLN A 50 -0.14 -5.12 16.28
N SER A 51 0.67 -4.48 17.12
CA SER A 51 0.51 -4.49 18.57
C SER A 51 -0.43 -3.39 19.06
N HIS A 52 -0.45 -2.25 18.37
CA HIS A 52 -1.28 -1.07 18.63
C HIS A 52 -1.71 -0.42 17.33
N THR A 53 -2.75 0.41 17.38
CA THR A 53 -3.17 1.22 16.23
C THR A 53 -2.06 2.18 15.81
N PHE A 54 -1.94 2.39 14.51
CA PHE A 54 -1.00 3.32 13.91
C PHE A 54 -1.68 4.04 12.76
N PRO A 55 -2.36 5.16 13.05
CA PRO A 55 -3.23 5.81 12.08
C PRO A 55 -2.46 6.24 10.84
N PHE A 56 -3.10 6.08 9.69
CA PHE A 56 -2.69 6.66 8.43
C PHE A 56 -3.45 7.96 8.22
N CYS A 57 -2.74 9.08 8.22
CA CYS A 57 -3.32 10.41 8.11
C CYS A 57 -3.19 10.92 6.67
N ILE A 58 -4.30 11.28 6.04
CA ILE A 58 -4.33 11.73 4.64
C ILE A 58 -5.04 13.08 4.51
N GLU A 59 -4.45 13.99 3.72
CA GLU A 59 -4.98 15.31 3.45
C GLU A 59 -6.22 15.23 2.56
N LYS A 60 -7.27 15.94 2.97
CA LYS A 60 -8.52 16.15 2.20
C LYS A 60 -8.39 17.36 1.28
N GLU A 61 -9.36 17.52 0.38
CA GLU A 61 -9.45 18.68 -0.52
C GLU A 61 -9.53 20.03 0.21
N ASN A 62 -10.07 20.05 1.43
CA ASN A 62 -10.16 21.26 2.26
C ASN A 62 -8.88 21.55 3.09
N GLY A 63 -7.82 20.75 2.93
CA GLY A 63 -6.56 20.86 3.66
C GLY A 63 -6.56 20.26 5.06
N GLU A 64 -7.68 19.71 5.52
CA GLU A 64 -7.73 18.96 6.78
C GLU A 64 -7.21 17.53 6.57
N TYR A 65 -6.70 16.92 7.64
CA TYR A 65 -6.28 15.52 7.62
C TYR A 65 -7.38 14.61 8.19
N GLU A 66 -7.59 13.50 7.52
CA GLU A 66 -8.39 12.38 8.01
C GLU A 66 -7.47 11.31 8.57
N GLU A 67 -7.77 10.84 9.77
CA GLU A 67 -7.10 9.71 10.40
C GLU A 67 -7.83 8.41 10.07
N ILE A 68 -7.12 7.43 9.53
CA ILE A 68 -7.65 6.13 9.14
C ILE A 68 -6.94 5.05 9.95
N ASP A 69 -7.68 4.39 10.85
CA ASP A 69 -7.21 3.23 11.58
C ASP A 69 -7.47 1.95 10.77
N LEU A 70 -6.39 1.32 10.33
CA LEU A 70 -6.45 0.05 9.62
C LEU A 70 -6.26 -1.10 10.61
N GLN A 71 -7.23 -1.99 10.68
CA GLN A 71 -7.09 -3.25 11.39
C GLN A 71 -6.34 -4.27 10.53
N PRO A 72 -5.74 -5.34 11.11
CA PRO A 72 -5.10 -6.39 10.33
C PRO A 72 -6.02 -6.94 9.23
N GLY A 73 -5.56 -6.86 7.98
CA GLY A 73 -6.30 -7.22 6.78
C GLY A 73 -7.05 -6.05 6.11
N ASP A 74 -7.15 -4.88 6.75
CA ASP A 74 -7.69 -3.67 6.11
C ASP A 74 -6.65 -3.02 5.21
N ALA A 75 -7.13 -2.37 4.15
CA ALA A 75 -6.31 -1.62 3.22
C ALA A 75 -6.96 -0.28 2.87
N VAL A 76 -6.12 0.71 2.60
CA VAL A 76 -6.54 1.98 2.00
C VAL A 76 -5.89 2.14 0.64
N ILE A 77 -6.67 2.61 -0.35
CA ILE A 77 -6.21 2.98 -1.68
C ILE A 77 -6.24 4.49 -1.77
N TYR A 78 -5.13 5.09 -2.22
CA TYR A 78 -4.98 6.54 -2.28
C TYR A 78 -4.09 6.98 -3.44
N ARG A 79 -4.16 8.26 -3.81
CA ARG A 79 -3.33 8.88 -4.84
C ARG A 79 -2.06 9.44 -4.21
N GLY A 80 -1.02 8.58 -4.10
CA GLY A 80 0.19 8.90 -3.35
C GLY A 80 0.93 10.14 -3.85
N CYS A 81 0.92 10.41 -5.17
CA CYS A 81 1.56 11.59 -5.77
C CYS A 81 0.77 12.89 -5.59
N GLU A 82 -0.53 12.81 -5.28
CA GLU A 82 -1.41 13.97 -5.25
C GLU A 82 -1.71 14.45 -3.83
N TRP A 83 -1.85 13.55 -2.88
CA TRP A 83 -2.29 13.83 -1.53
C TRP A 83 -1.16 13.69 -0.52
N ASN A 84 -0.98 14.73 0.32
CA ASN A 84 -0.08 14.64 1.45
C ASN A 84 -0.61 13.58 2.42
N HIS A 85 0.31 12.79 2.94
CA HIS A 85 -0.02 11.79 3.95
C HIS A 85 1.15 11.61 4.91
N TYR A 86 0.82 11.18 6.15
CA TYR A 86 1.79 10.97 7.21
C TYR A 86 1.31 9.92 8.20
N ARG A 87 2.21 9.51 9.08
CA ARG A 87 1.88 8.78 10.30
C ARG A 87 2.52 9.48 11.50
N PRO A 88 1.79 9.66 12.63
CA PRO A 88 2.37 10.21 13.86
C PRO A 88 3.43 9.28 14.43
N VAL A 89 4.07 9.66 15.53
CA VAL A 89 4.99 8.77 16.24
C VAL A 89 4.27 7.53 16.72
N PHE A 90 4.79 6.35 16.39
CA PHE A 90 4.22 5.07 16.78
C PHE A 90 4.54 4.74 18.24
N GLU A 91 3.54 4.55 19.06
CA GLU A 91 3.70 4.26 20.49
C GLU A 91 3.64 2.76 20.82
N GLY A 92 3.25 1.93 19.86
CA GLY A 92 3.16 0.48 20.01
C GLY A 92 4.52 -0.23 19.85
N ASP A 93 4.53 -1.54 20.01
CA ASP A 93 5.78 -2.32 19.90
C ASP A 93 6.13 -2.62 18.44
N TRP A 94 5.12 -2.97 17.63
CA TRP A 94 5.31 -3.25 16.22
C TRP A 94 4.03 -3.05 15.41
N TYR A 95 4.20 -2.67 14.14
CA TYR A 95 3.15 -2.55 13.13
C TYR A 95 3.73 -2.97 11.77
N THR A 96 3.16 -3.98 11.13
CA THR A 96 3.64 -4.51 9.86
C THR A 96 2.63 -4.25 8.75
N GLN A 97 3.10 -3.70 7.64
CA GLN A 97 2.26 -3.44 6.48
C GLN A 97 2.97 -3.77 5.17
N ILE A 98 2.18 -3.90 4.11
CA ILE A 98 2.65 -4.00 2.73
C ILE A 98 2.15 -2.80 1.93
N PHE A 99 3.00 -2.32 1.04
CA PHE A 99 2.72 -1.28 0.06
C PHE A 99 2.76 -1.86 -1.34
N LEU A 100 1.77 -1.50 -2.15
CA LEU A 100 1.69 -1.86 -3.55
C LEU A 100 1.36 -0.60 -4.35
N HIS A 101 2.00 -0.44 -5.51
CA HIS A 101 1.89 0.78 -6.29
C HIS A 101 1.61 0.50 -7.75
N TRP A 102 0.86 1.40 -8.37
CA TRP A 102 0.50 1.35 -9.79
C TRP A 102 0.58 2.73 -10.43
N VAL A 103 0.81 2.72 -11.73
CA VAL A 103 0.70 3.90 -12.60
C VAL A 103 -0.27 3.62 -13.75
N ASP A 104 -0.86 4.67 -14.28
CA ASP A 104 -1.69 4.57 -15.49
C ASP A 104 -0.85 4.32 -16.75
N GLY A 105 -1.54 4.10 -17.87
CA GLY A 105 -0.94 3.81 -19.16
C GLY A 105 -0.33 5.00 -19.88
N SER A 106 -0.27 6.19 -19.29
CA SER A 106 0.27 7.38 -19.95
C SER A 106 1.76 7.25 -20.27
N PRO A 107 2.25 7.84 -21.39
CA PRO A 107 3.65 7.74 -21.78
C PRO A 107 4.64 8.24 -20.73
N LYS A 108 4.28 9.25 -19.95
CA LYS A 108 5.11 9.80 -18.87
C LYS A 108 5.43 8.79 -17.77
N ASN A 109 4.61 7.75 -17.63
CA ASN A 109 4.75 6.73 -16.60
C ASN A 109 5.45 5.45 -17.10
N ASN A 110 5.90 5.40 -18.37
CA ASN A 110 6.52 4.21 -18.94
C ASN A 110 7.76 3.74 -18.14
N GLU A 111 8.55 4.66 -17.61
CA GLU A 111 9.75 4.36 -16.82
C GLU A 111 9.45 3.64 -15.50
N TYR A 112 8.25 3.82 -14.95
CA TYR A 112 7.86 3.24 -13.67
C TYR A 112 7.22 1.85 -13.80
N ARG A 113 6.75 1.48 -14.98
CA ARG A 113 6.07 0.20 -15.19
C ARG A 113 6.99 -0.96 -14.89
N TYR A 114 6.55 -1.83 -13.98
CA TYR A 114 7.30 -3.03 -13.59
C TYR A 114 8.70 -2.75 -13.04
N GLU A 115 8.91 -1.60 -12.41
CA GLU A 115 10.24 -1.11 -11.98
C GLU A 115 11.07 -2.14 -11.20
N ASN A 116 10.42 -2.99 -10.40
CA ASN A 116 11.10 -4.07 -9.67
C ASN A 116 10.62 -5.48 -10.05
N LEU A 117 9.71 -5.61 -11.01
CA LEU A 117 9.14 -6.90 -11.42
C LEU A 117 9.89 -7.54 -12.59
N GLY A 118 10.80 -6.80 -13.24
CA GLY A 118 11.57 -7.28 -14.39
C GLY A 118 12.99 -7.73 -14.06
N ASP A 119 13.49 -7.52 -12.87
CA ASP A 119 14.82 -7.98 -12.46
C ASP A 119 14.73 -9.40 -11.88
N PRO A 120 15.24 -10.42 -12.62
CA PRO A 120 15.23 -11.80 -12.13
C PRO A 120 16.06 -12.00 -10.85
N ASN A 121 16.92 -11.04 -10.47
CA ASN A 121 17.66 -11.11 -9.22
C ASN A 121 16.84 -10.61 -8.03
N VAL A 122 15.94 -9.66 -8.25
CA VAL A 122 14.96 -9.22 -7.24
C VAL A 122 13.88 -10.29 -7.03
N MET A 123 13.46 -10.97 -8.10
CA MET A 123 12.47 -12.07 -8.03
C MET A 123 12.98 -13.33 -7.31
N LYS A 124 14.29 -13.49 -7.16
CA LYS A 124 14.91 -14.65 -6.47
C LYS A 124 14.83 -14.57 -4.94
N HIS A 125 14.48 -13.44 -4.36
CA HIS A 125 14.29 -13.36 -2.92
C HIS A 125 12.94 -13.96 -2.52
N ARG A 126 12.98 -14.98 -1.67
CA ARG A 126 11.87 -15.77 -1.10
C ARG A 126 10.67 -14.97 -0.54
N THR A 127 10.79 -13.65 -0.45
CA THR A 127 9.75 -12.74 0.01
C THR A 127 8.50 -12.76 -0.87
N VAL A 128 8.62 -12.99 -2.16
CA VAL A 128 7.47 -12.97 -3.10
C VAL A 128 6.54 -14.16 -2.88
N GLU A 129 7.09 -15.36 -2.67
CA GLU A 129 6.30 -16.58 -2.42
C GLU A 129 5.60 -16.51 -1.07
N VAL A 130 6.30 -16.08 -0.03
CA VAL A 130 5.76 -15.95 1.33
C VAL A 130 4.63 -14.91 1.39
N TRP A 131 4.81 -13.76 0.75
CA TRP A 131 3.79 -12.71 0.71
C TRP A 131 2.60 -13.07 -0.17
N GLY A 132 2.81 -13.74 -1.29
CA GLY A 132 1.74 -14.24 -2.17
C GLY A 132 0.83 -15.23 -1.46
N ASP A 133 1.39 -16.14 -0.68
CA ASP A 133 0.64 -17.13 0.10
C ASP A 133 -0.05 -16.50 1.33
N LEU A 134 0.57 -15.52 1.97
CA LEU A 134 -0.04 -14.77 3.07
C LEU A 134 -1.24 -13.96 2.59
N LEU A 135 -1.11 -13.24 1.47
CA LEU A 135 -2.21 -12.49 0.85
C LEU A 135 -3.36 -13.40 0.42
N LYS A 136 -3.07 -14.58 -0.14
CA LYS A 136 -4.09 -15.59 -0.47
C LYS A 136 -4.84 -16.06 0.78
N LYS A 137 -4.14 -16.31 1.88
CA LYS A 137 -4.75 -16.72 3.15
C LYS A 137 -5.65 -15.62 3.74
N LEU A 138 -5.21 -14.37 3.71
CA LEU A 138 -5.99 -13.22 4.21
C LEU A 138 -7.27 -12.99 3.39
N VAL A 139 -7.21 -13.11 2.06
CA VAL A 139 -8.38 -13.00 1.18
C VAL A 139 -9.38 -14.14 1.43
N ILE A 140 -8.92 -15.36 1.69
CA ILE A 140 -9.78 -16.52 1.97
C ILE A 140 -10.47 -16.37 3.33
N GLN A 141 -9.80 -15.85 4.36
CA GLN A 141 -10.43 -15.64 5.67
C GLN A 141 -11.60 -14.65 5.62
N LYS A 142 -11.46 -13.51 4.95
CA LYS A 142 -12.56 -12.53 4.82
C LYS A 142 -13.76 -13.03 4.01
N THR A 143 -13.55 -13.93 3.04
CA THR A 143 -14.67 -14.52 2.26
C THR A 143 -15.44 -15.60 3.02
N THR A 144 -14.86 -16.21 4.07
CA THR A 144 -15.53 -17.21 4.90
C THR A 144 -16.26 -16.63 6.12
N GLU A 145 -15.89 -15.45 6.60
CA GLU A 145 -16.56 -14.77 7.71
C GLU A 145 -17.76 -13.91 7.27
N GLY A 146 -18.00 -13.76 5.99
CA GLY A 146 -19.09 -12.99 5.38
C GLY A 146 -20.33 -13.81 4.95
N LYS A 147 -20.55 -14.99 5.54
CA LYS A 147 -21.76 -15.80 5.31
C LYS A 147 -22.54 -16.01 6.59
#